data_9441f5f0b28bce2b868a6a11ca01fbf2
#
_entry.id   9441f5f0b28bce2b868a6a11ca01fbf2
#
_cell.length_a   1.000
_cell.length_b   1.000
_cell.length_c   1.000
_cell.angle_alpha   90.00
_cell.angle_beta   90.00
_cell.angle_gamma   90.00
#
_symmetry.space_group_name_H-M   'P 1'
#
loop_
_entity.id
_entity.type
_entity.pdbx_description
1 polymer ?
#
loop_
_entity_poly.entity_id
_entity_poly.type
_entity_poly.pdbx_seq_one_letter_code
_entity_poly.pdbx_strand_id
1 'polypeptide(L)'
;MSDKSNCAFGAELEHYIVQKMVELGIPASKSKGSGNQGQIADINNPYFIVECKNKSTESITVDAKVWEKLKSEVPLHSKRLPLYVLRNKNKQTWAVMDVDDFFTILKGYLENLNGRV
;
A
#
# COMPACT_ATOMS: atom_id res chain seq x y z
N MET A 1 -16.30 -2.16 -21.47
CA MET A 1 -15.94 -3.48 -20.89
C MET A 1 -14.62 -3.44 -20.15
N SER A 2 -13.58 -2.86 -20.76
CA SER A 2 -12.26 -2.76 -20.10
C SER A 2 -12.31 -1.96 -18.80
N ASP A 3 -13.11 -0.90 -18.76
CA ASP A 3 -13.19 -0.04 -17.57
C ASP A 3 -13.76 -0.78 -16.37
N LYS A 4 -14.79 -1.58 -16.58
CA LYS A 4 -15.37 -2.37 -15.49
C LYS A 4 -14.41 -3.43 -14.99
N SER A 5 -13.65 -4.06 -15.89
CA SER A 5 -12.65 -5.05 -15.50
C SER A 5 -11.55 -4.41 -14.67
N ASN A 6 -11.06 -3.24 -15.09
CA ASN A 6 -10.00 -2.54 -14.38
C ASN A 6 -10.45 -2.09 -12.99
N CYS A 7 -11.68 -1.59 -12.88
CA CYS A 7 -12.23 -1.20 -11.59
C CYS A 7 -12.40 -2.40 -10.66
N ALA A 8 -12.86 -3.53 -11.21
CA ALA A 8 -13.03 -4.75 -10.42
C ALA A 8 -11.70 -5.28 -9.91
N PHE A 9 -10.66 -5.27 -10.76
CA PHE A 9 -9.33 -5.71 -10.34
C PHE A 9 -8.72 -4.79 -9.30
N GLY A 10 -8.91 -3.48 -9.46
CA GLY A 10 -8.43 -2.51 -8.48
C GLY A 10 -9.09 -2.70 -7.13
N ALA A 11 -10.42 -2.86 -7.13
CA ALA A 11 -11.19 -3.07 -5.92
C ALA A 11 -10.80 -4.38 -5.22
N GLU A 12 -10.53 -5.43 -6.00
CA GLU A 12 -10.12 -6.72 -5.46
C GLU A 12 -8.80 -6.62 -4.70
N LEU A 13 -7.80 -5.95 -5.29
CA LEU A 13 -6.50 -5.79 -4.64
C LEU A 13 -6.63 -4.97 -3.36
N GLU A 14 -7.32 -3.83 -3.42
CA GLU A 14 -7.52 -2.99 -2.25
C GLU A 14 -8.24 -3.75 -1.14
N HIS A 15 -9.28 -4.49 -1.49
CA HIS A 15 -10.02 -5.29 -0.53
C HIS A 15 -9.13 -6.34 0.14
N TYR A 16 -8.30 -7.00 -0.66
CA TYR A 16 -7.35 -8.00 -0.14
C TYR A 16 -6.41 -7.39 0.90
N ILE A 17 -5.84 -6.22 0.60
CA ILE A 17 -4.90 -5.57 1.52
C ILE A 17 -5.61 -5.10 2.79
N VAL A 18 -6.80 -4.49 2.66
CA VAL A 18 -7.59 -4.07 3.82
C VAL A 18 -7.87 -5.27 4.71
N GLN A 19 -8.29 -6.38 4.12
CA GLN A 19 -8.62 -7.58 4.88
C GLN A 19 -7.42 -8.12 5.64
N LYS A 20 -6.24 -8.14 5.00
CA LYS A 20 -5.01 -8.59 5.65
C LYS A 20 -4.66 -7.71 6.85
N MET A 21 -4.83 -6.40 6.71
CA MET A 21 -4.55 -5.47 7.80
C MET A 21 -5.51 -5.68 8.95
N VAL A 22 -6.81 -5.81 8.66
CA VAL A 22 -7.83 -6.03 9.69
C VAL A 22 -7.56 -7.34 10.42
N GLU A 23 -7.15 -8.39 9.73
CA GLU A 23 -6.79 -9.66 10.36
C GLU A 23 -5.65 -9.51 11.36
N LEU A 24 -4.74 -8.56 11.13
CA LEU A 24 -3.63 -8.27 12.04
C LEU A 24 -4.03 -7.32 13.17
N GLY A 25 -5.30 -6.91 13.22
CA GLY A 25 -5.76 -5.94 14.21
C GLY A 25 -5.48 -4.50 13.84
N ILE A 26 -5.13 -4.22 12.57
CA ILE A 26 -4.86 -2.87 12.09
C ILE A 26 -6.15 -2.32 11.49
N PRO A 27 -6.70 -1.21 12.02
CA PRO A 27 -7.87 -0.59 11.39
C PRO A 27 -7.51 -0.12 9.99
N ALA A 28 -8.28 -0.54 9.01
CA ALA A 28 -8.01 -0.16 7.62
C ALA A 28 -9.32 -0.10 6.85
N SER A 29 -9.39 0.85 5.91
CA SER A 29 -10.54 0.99 5.05
C SER A 29 -10.10 1.60 3.73
N LYS A 30 -10.88 1.33 2.68
CA LYS A 30 -10.63 1.93 1.38
C LYS A 30 -10.95 3.41 1.43
N SER A 31 -10.13 4.22 0.77
CA SER A 31 -10.42 5.64 0.62
C SER A 31 -11.61 5.82 -0.30
N LYS A 32 -12.52 6.72 0.08
CA LYS A 32 -13.71 7.01 -0.72
C LYS A 32 -13.35 7.91 -1.88
N GLY A 33 -13.91 7.60 -3.06
CA GLY A 33 -13.80 8.47 -4.20
C GLY A 33 -12.39 8.66 -4.70
N SER A 34 -11.75 7.57 -5.11
CA SER A 34 -10.42 7.65 -5.70
C SER A 34 -10.42 8.69 -6.81
N GLY A 35 -9.42 9.56 -6.81
CA GLY A 35 -9.32 10.65 -7.76
C GLY A 35 -9.89 11.96 -7.26
N ASN A 36 -10.59 11.99 -6.15
CA ASN A 36 -11.09 13.22 -5.55
C ASN A 36 -9.96 13.97 -4.85
N GLN A 37 -10.06 15.29 -4.87
CA GLN A 37 -9.09 16.11 -4.15
C GLN A 37 -9.14 15.81 -2.66
N GLY A 38 -7.98 15.79 -2.06
CA GLY A 38 -7.86 15.52 -0.63
C GLY A 38 -7.79 14.04 -0.27
N GLN A 39 -7.97 13.17 -1.23
CA GLN A 39 -7.79 11.73 -1.00
C GLN A 39 -6.31 11.41 -0.89
N ILE A 40 -5.97 10.67 0.14
CA ILE A 40 -4.60 10.24 0.38
C ILE A 40 -4.51 8.75 0.10
N ALA A 41 -3.92 8.41 -1.04
CA ALA A 41 -3.72 7.04 -1.48
C ALA A 41 -5.02 6.24 -1.54
N ASP A 42 -4.94 4.93 -1.59
CA ASP A 42 -6.12 4.07 -1.81
C ASP A 42 -6.67 3.47 -0.51
N ILE A 43 -5.84 3.35 0.50
CA ILE A 43 -6.24 2.71 1.75
C ILE A 43 -5.84 3.57 2.95
N ASN A 44 -6.79 3.80 3.83
CA ASN A 44 -6.57 4.52 5.08
C ASN A 44 -6.22 3.54 6.19
N ASN A 45 -5.14 3.81 6.92
CA ASN A 45 -4.79 3.08 8.13
C ASN A 45 -3.81 3.93 8.94
N PRO A 46 -3.58 3.60 10.23
CA PRO A 46 -2.75 4.45 11.07
C PRO A 46 -1.24 4.34 10.84
N TYR A 47 -0.79 3.34 10.06
CA TYR A 47 0.65 3.07 9.93
C TYR A 47 1.21 3.35 8.54
N PHE A 48 0.37 3.24 7.51
CA PHE A 48 0.84 3.35 6.13
C PHE A 48 -0.07 4.23 5.29
N ILE A 49 0.55 4.86 4.30
CA ILE A 49 -0.16 5.46 3.18
C ILE A 49 0.00 4.46 2.04
N VAL A 50 -1.07 3.82 1.61
CA VAL A 50 -1.00 2.69 0.69
C VAL A 50 -1.58 3.05 -0.67
N GLU A 51 -0.80 2.84 -1.71
CA GLU A 51 -1.25 2.95 -3.11
C GLU A 51 -1.22 1.56 -3.72
N CYS A 52 -2.32 1.17 -4.37
CA CYS A 52 -2.44 -0.13 -5.00
C CYS A 52 -2.56 0.02 -6.52
N LYS A 53 -1.78 -0.76 -7.27
CA LYS A 53 -1.83 -0.75 -8.73
C LYS A 53 -1.86 -2.17 -9.27
N ASN A 54 -2.81 -2.43 -10.17
CA ASN A 54 -2.83 -3.65 -10.97
C ASN A 54 -2.19 -3.36 -12.31
N LYS A 55 -1.28 -4.22 -12.71
CA LYS A 55 -0.60 -4.13 -13.99
C LYS A 55 -1.12 -5.21 -14.92
N SER A 56 -1.27 -4.87 -16.20
CA SER A 56 -1.74 -5.81 -17.21
C SER A 56 -0.61 -6.64 -17.82
N THR A 57 0.58 -6.50 -17.30
CA THR A 57 1.79 -7.16 -17.79
C THR A 57 2.31 -8.16 -16.77
N GLU A 58 3.18 -9.06 -17.22
CA GLU A 58 3.86 -9.99 -16.33
C GLU A 58 4.95 -9.27 -15.54
N SER A 59 5.72 -8.44 -16.21
CA SER A 59 6.78 -7.65 -15.57
C SER A 59 6.18 -6.45 -14.88
N ILE A 60 6.74 -6.09 -13.73
CA ILE A 60 6.32 -4.91 -12.98
C ILE A 60 7.44 -3.89 -12.95
N THR A 61 7.08 -2.66 -13.27
CA THR A 61 7.97 -1.52 -13.16
C THR A 61 7.48 -0.63 -12.04
N VAL A 62 8.37 -0.24 -11.15
CA VAL A 62 8.05 0.76 -10.13
C VAL A 62 8.21 2.12 -10.78
N ASP A 63 7.10 2.82 -10.96
CA ASP A 63 7.11 4.15 -11.58
C ASP A 63 7.58 5.16 -10.54
N ALA A 64 8.73 5.80 -10.80
CA ALA A 64 9.31 6.77 -9.87
C ALA A 64 8.37 7.95 -9.62
N LYS A 65 7.61 8.37 -10.63
CA LYS A 65 6.67 9.49 -10.45
C LYS A 65 5.53 9.12 -9.52
N VAL A 66 5.00 7.91 -9.65
CA VAL A 66 3.95 7.43 -8.75
C VAL A 66 4.50 7.32 -7.33
N TRP A 67 5.71 6.81 -7.19
CA TRP A 67 6.36 6.70 -5.88
C TRP A 67 6.54 8.07 -5.22
N GLU A 68 7.03 9.05 -5.98
CA GLU A 68 7.24 10.40 -5.45
C GLU A 68 5.91 11.05 -5.06
N LYS A 69 4.86 10.83 -5.85
CA LYS A 69 3.54 11.34 -5.52
C LYS A 69 3.05 10.72 -4.21
N LEU A 70 3.21 9.42 -4.06
CA LEU A 70 2.81 8.71 -2.84
C LEU A 70 3.54 9.27 -1.62
N LYS A 71 4.86 9.47 -1.74
CA LYS A 71 5.65 10.07 -0.65
C LYS A 71 5.14 11.46 -0.30
N SER A 72 4.77 12.25 -1.31
CA SER A 72 4.29 13.61 -1.08
C SER A 72 2.93 13.65 -0.40
N GLU A 73 2.17 12.57 -0.45
CA GLU A 73 0.87 12.49 0.18
C GLU A 73 0.96 12.18 1.68
N VAL A 74 2.13 11.81 2.17
CA VAL A 74 2.33 11.61 3.62
C VAL A 74 2.18 12.98 4.30
N PRO A 75 1.19 13.14 5.20
CA PRO A 75 0.99 14.44 5.83
C PRO A 75 2.20 14.89 6.65
N LEU A 76 2.43 16.19 6.67
CA LEU A 76 3.49 16.76 7.47
C LEU A 76 3.33 16.33 8.93
N HIS A 77 4.42 15.90 9.55
CA HIS A 77 4.45 15.38 10.92
C HIS A 77 3.77 14.03 11.12
N SER A 78 3.30 13.39 10.05
CA SER A 78 2.76 12.03 10.13
C SER A 78 3.92 11.04 10.20
N LYS A 79 3.74 9.99 11.00
CA LYS A 79 4.72 8.89 11.08
C LYS A 79 4.35 7.73 10.17
N ARG A 80 3.29 7.89 9.37
CA ARG A 80 2.89 6.84 8.44
C ARG A 80 3.90 6.70 7.31
N LEU A 81 4.10 5.47 6.87
CA LEU A 81 5.08 5.15 5.84
C LEU A 81 4.40 4.93 4.50
N PRO A 82 4.99 5.40 3.40
CA PRO A 82 4.45 5.10 2.08
C PRO A 82 4.67 3.64 1.71
N LEU A 83 3.65 3.00 1.21
CA LEU A 83 3.69 1.59 0.80
C LEU A 83 3.01 1.45 -0.57
N TYR A 84 3.73 0.93 -1.54
CA TYR A 84 3.23 0.78 -2.90
C TYR A 84 3.02 -0.70 -3.17
N VAL A 85 1.76 -1.10 -3.36
CA VAL A 85 1.42 -2.50 -3.61
C VAL A 85 1.14 -2.68 -5.09
N LEU A 86 1.88 -3.58 -5.72
CA LEU A 86 1.81 -3.85 -7.14
C LEU A 86 1.40 -5.29 -7.38
N ARG A 87 0.46 -5.49 -8.27
CA ARG A 87 0.00 -6.83 -8.67
C ARG A 87 0.08 -6.96 -10.18
N ASN A 88 0.71 -8.03 -10.67
CA ASN A 88 0.82 -8.27 -12.11
C ASN A 88 -0.37 -9.05 -12.66
N LYS A 89 -0.35 -9.34 -13.96
CA LYS A 89 -1.44 -10.05 -14.62
C LYS A 89 -1.65 -11.47 -14.09
N ASN A 90 -0.64 -12.05 -13.47
CA ASN A 90 -0.70 -13.40 -12.91
C ASN A 90 -1.02 -13.39 -11.42
N LYS A 91 -1.47 -12.24 -10.90
CA LYS A 91 -1.84 -12.04 -9.51
C LYS A 91 -0.68 -12.19 -8.52
N GLN A 92 0.55 -12.15 -9.01
CA GLN A 92 1.70 -12.02 -8.13
C GLN A 92 1.71 -10.59 -7.56
N THR A 93 1.90 -10.47 -6.27
CA THR A 93 1.73 -9.20 -5.56
C THR A 93 2.97 -8.88 -4.74
N TRP A 94 3.45 -7.65 -4.88
CA TRP A 94 4.64 -7.18 -4.19
C TRP A 94 4.34 -5.92 -3.40
N ALA A 95 5.02 -5.79 -2.28
CA ALA A 95 5.02 -4.57 -1.49
C ALA A 95 6.35 -3.85 -1.74
N VAL A 96 6.27 -2.59 -2.13
CA VAL A 96 7.45 -1.75 -2.40
C VAL A 96 7.48 -0.63 -1.39
N MET A 97 8.61 -0.46 -0.74
CA MET A 97 8.79 0.62 0.22
C MET A 97 10.23 1.11 0.18
N ASP A 98 10.45 2.28 0.77
CA ASP A 98 11.78 2.82 0.95
C ASP A 98 12.60 1.87 1.82
N VAL A 99 13.86 1.65 1.45
CA VAL A 99 14.70 0.68 2.16
C VAL A 99 14.94 1.09 3.62
N ASP A 100 15.03 2.39 3.87
CA ASP A 100 15.22 2.86 5.25
C ASP A 100 13.98 2.59 6.09
N ASP A 101 12.79 2.72 5.51
CA ASP A 101 11.54 2.40 6.18
C ASP A 101 11.48 0.90 6.49
N PHE A 102 11.93 0.07 5.55
CA PHE A 102 12.00 -1.36 5.78
C PHE A 102 12.89 -1.69 6.98
N PHE A 103 14.05 -1.06 7.09
CA PHE A 103 14.94 -1.28 8.22
C PHE A 103 14.36 -0.78 9.53
N THR A 104 13.57 0.30 9.48
CA THR A 104 12.86 0.77 10.68
C THR A 104 11.88 -0.30 11.19
N ILE A 105 11.12 -0.90 10.27
CA ILE A 105 10.19 -1.97 10.62
C ILE A 105 10.94 -3.18 11.14
N LEU A 106 12.03 -3.54 10.47
CA LEU A 106 12.85 -4.69 10.87
C LEU A 106 13.41 -4.52 12.26
N LYS A 107 13.88 -3.30 12.60
CA LYS A 107 14.36 -3.00 13.94
C LYS A 107 13.30 -3.27 14.99
N GLY A 108 12.07 -2.78 14.74
CA GLY A 108 10.97 -3.02 15.65
C GLY A 108 10.64 -4.49 15.82
N TYR A 109 10.66 -5.23 14.71
CA TYR A 109 10.42 -6.66 14.74
C TYR A 109 11.48 -7.39 15.58
N LEU A 110 12.75 -7.06 15.38
CA LEU A 110 13.85 -7.69 16.11
C LEU A 110 13.80 -7.35 17.61
N GLU A 111 13.49 -6.11 17.95
CA GLU A 111 13.32 -5.70 19.34
C GLU A 111 12.19 -6.49 20.01
N ASN A 112 11.10 -6.71 19.32
CA ASN A 112 9.97 -7.47 19.84
C ASN A 112 10.35 -8.93 20.06
N LEU A 113 11.13 -9.53 19.14
CA LEU A 113 11.61 -10.89 19.30
C LEU A 113 12.52 -11.00 20.53
N ASN A 114 13.45 -10.07 20.68
CA ASN A 114 14.39 -10.08 21.80
C ASN A 114 13.68 -9.86 23.13
N GLY A 115 12.63 -9.06 23.12
CA GLY A 115 11.85 -8.78 24.32
C GLY A 115 11.03 -9.96 24.83
N ARG A 116 10.92 -11.02 24.02
CA ARG A 116 10.20 -12.23 24.41
C ARG A 116 11.07 -13.28 25.11
N VAL A 117 12.35 -13.01 25.16
CA VAL A 117 13.32 -13.96 25.73
C VAL A 117 13.49 -13.80 27.23
#